data_06fa90c743150cd7601a3e5212bc9035
#
_entry.id   06fa90c743150cd7601a3e5212bc9035
#
_cell.length_a   1.000
_cell.length_b   1.000
_cell.length_c   1.000
_cell.angle_alpha   90.00
_cell.angle_beta   90.00
_cell.angle_gamma   90.00
#
_symmetry.space_group_name_H-M   'P 1'
#
loop_
_entity.id
_entity.type
_entity.pdbx_description
1 polymer ?
#
loop_
_entity_poly.entity_id
_entity_poly.type
_entity_poly.pdbx_seq_one_letter_code
_entity_poly.pdbx_strand_id
1 'polypeptide(L)'
;MQSSKISDQNLVKQYVQGNEACLEMLINRHKDRIFTTIILIVKDSYIAEDLFQETFIKIIRNLKKGKYNEEGKFLPWAIRIARNMAIDYFRKKKRMPTVTNSDGEDVFRKIKIAVDNREEQIIRTEKEDMVRAVINKLPEEQRQVLILRHYGDLSFKEISEMTNVSINTALGRMRYALNNMRKMMEHTSINAM
;
A
#
# COMPACT_ATOMS: atom_id res chain seq x y z
N MET A 1 10.81 29.27 10.11
CA MET A 1 11.78 28.66 9.17
C MET A 1 11.15 27.38 8.64
N GLN A 2 10.66 27.36 7.40
CA GLN A 2 10.19 26.13 6.74
C GLN A 2 11.42 25.28 6.47
N SER A 3 11.57 24.19 7.23
CA SER A 3 12.54 23.14 6.91
C SER A 3 12.15 22.56 5.55
N SER A 4 12.87 22.90 4.50
CA SER A 4 12.67 22.35 3.16
C SER A 4 12.88 20.84 3.25
N LYS A 5 11.78 20.05 3.14
CA LYS A 5 11.86 18.59 3.15
C LYS A 5 12.79 18.15 2.02
N ILE A 6 13.92 17.53 2.37
CA ILE A 6 14.85 16.97 1.38
C ILE A 6 14.05 16.03 0.46
N SER A 7 14.23 16.17 -0.86
CA SER A 7 13.52 15.33 -1.84
C SER A 7 13.98 13.87 -1.76
N ASP A 8 13.11 12.94 -2.14
CA ASP A 8 13.44 11.51 -2.21
C ASP A 8 14.66 11.26 -3.11
N GLN A 9 14.75 12.00 -4.21
CA GLN A 9 15.87 11.97 -5.13
C GLN A 9 17.21 12.26 -4.43
N ASN A 10 17.25 13.30 -3.60
CA ASN A 10 18.45 13.66 -2.87
C ASN A 10 18.77 12.63 -1.77
N LEU A 11 17.76 12.09 -1.11
CA LEU A 11 17.94 11.04 -0.10
C LEU A 11 18.51 9.75 -0.73
N VAL A 12 17.99 9.32 -1.86
CA VAL A 12 18.51 8.15 -2.59
C VAL A 12 19.95 8.40 -3.03
N LYS A 13 20.25 9.56 -3.62
CA LYS A 13 21.60 9.91 -4.07
C LYS A 13 22.62 9.87 -2.92
N GLN A 14 22.27 10.47 -1.78
CA GLN A 14 23.15 10.50 -0.60
C GLN A 14 23.30 9.08 0.01
N TYR A 15 22.23 8.28 0.04
CA TYR A 15 22.31 6.91 0.51
C TYR A 15 23.26 6.06 -0.34
N VAL A 16 23.20 6.16 -1.66
CA VAL A 16 24.11 5.43 -2.57
C VAL A 16 25.56 5.88 -2.38
N GLN A 17 25.79 7.12 -1.93
CA GLN A 17 27.09 7.65 -1.58
C GLN A 17 27.59 7.23 -0.17
N GLY A 18 26.78 6.44 0.57
CA GLY A 18 27.18 5.87 1.86
C GLY A 18 26.50 6.51 3.08
N ASN A 19 25.59 7.47 2.91
CA ASN A 19 24.85 8.07 4.04
C ASN A 19 23.63 7.22 4.43
N GLU A 20 23.84 6.33 5.38
CA GLU A 20 22.77 5.40 5.86
C GLU A 20 21.58 6.14 6.51
N ALA A 21 21.77 7.32 7.11
CA ALA A 21 20.68 8.10 7.69
C ALA A 21 19.64 8.53 6.64
N CYS A 22 20.04 8.70 5.38
CA CYS A 22 19.13 9.04 4.29
C CYS A 22 18.18 7.86 3.96
N LEU A 23 18.61 6.62 4.12
CA LEU A 23 17.75 5.45 3.98
C LEU A 23 16.68 5.41 5.08
N GLU A 24 17.07 5.67 6.33
CA GLU A 24 16.12 5.73 7.44
C GLU A 24 15.05 6.80 7.20
N MET A 25 15.43 7.96 6.70
CA MET A 25 14.48 9.03 6.32
C MET A 25 13.51 8.58 5.21
N LEU A 26 14.00 7.87 4.19
CA LEU A 26 13.15 7.30 3.12
C LEU A 26 12.17 6.27 3.67
N ILE A 27 12.65 5.35 4.50
CA ILE A 27 11.84 4.32 5.15
C ILE A 27 10.72 5.00 5.98
N ASN A 28 11.09 5.89 6.88
CA ASN A 28 10.14 6.59 7.75
C ASN A 28 9.10 7.42 6.98
N ARG A 29 9.47 7.99 5.83
CA ARG A 29 8.56 8.74 4.97
C ARG A 29 7.52 7.88 4.26
N HIS A 30 7.88 6.66 3.88
CA HIS A 30 7.07 5.85 2.96
C HIS A 30 6.56 4.53 3.56
N LYS A 31 7.03 4.13 4.76
CA LYS A 31 6.69 2.84 5.39
C LYS A 31 5.19 2.61 5.50
N ASP A 32 4.42 3.61 5.95
CA ASP A 32 2.99 3.47 6.18
C ASP A 32 2.22 3.24 4.86
N ARG A 33 2.59 3.95 3.80
CA ARG A 33 1.97 3.79 2.47
C ARG A 33 2.31 2.44 1.84
N ILE A 34 3.55 1.98 2.00
CA ILE A 34 4.00 0.67 1.51
C ILE A 34 3.32 -0.44 2.30
N PHE A 35 3.30 -0.36 3.63
CA PHE A 35 2.63 -1.33 4.48
C PHE A 35 1.13 -1.40 4.20
N THR A 36 0.44 -0.25 4.13
CA THR A 36 -0.98 -0.19 3.80
C THR A 36 -1.27 -0.80 2.44
N THR A 37 -0.42 -0.59 1.44
CA THR A 37 -0.57 -1.24 0.13
C THR A 37 -0.49 -2.75 0.24
N ILE A 38 0.48 -3.28 0.98
CA ILE A 38 0.67 -4.73 1.16
C ILE A 38 -0.53 -5.33 1.89
N ILE A 39 -0.91 -4.79 3.04
CA ILE A 39 -2.01 -5.33 3.86
C ILE A 39 -3.35 -5.32 3.13
N LEU A 40 -3.65 -4.28 2.34
CA LEU A 40 -4.87 -4.22 1.54
C LEU A 40 -4.87 -5.23 0.37
N ILE A 41 -3.70 -5.70 -0.07
CA ILE A 41 -3.58 -6.75 -1.09
C ILE A 41 -3.69 -8.12 -0.45
N VAL A 42 -2.91 -8.40 0.62
CA VAL A 42 -2.79 -9.75 1.18
C VAL A 42 -3.89 -10.07 2.21
N LYS A 43 -4.46 -9.07 2.88
CA LYS A 43 -5.52 -9.17 3.88
C LYS A 43 -5.17 -10.05 5.10
N ASP A 44 -3.89 -10.15 5.41
CA ASP A 44 -3.33 -10.94 6.51
C ASP A 44 -2.15 -10.15 7.09
N SER A 45 -2.19 -9.85 8.40
CA SER A 45 -1.19 -8.98 9.03
C SER A 45 0.18 -9.65 9.14
N TYR A 46 0.23 -10.94 9.44
CA TYR A 46 1.50 -11.66 9.56
C TYR A 46 2.20 -11.72 8.20
N ILE A 47 1.45 -12.07 7.16
CA ILE A 47 1.97 -12.08 5.79
C ILE A 47 2.39 -10.68 5.35
N ALA A 48 1.62 -9.65 5.74
CA ALA A 48 1.95 -8.28 5.39
C ALA A 48 3.24 -7.81 6.05
N GLU A 49 3.49 -8.17 7.31
CA GLU A 49 4.73 -7.86 8.02
C GLU A 49 5.95 -8.53 7.37
N ASP A 50 5.84 -9.81 7.05
CA ASP A 50 6.91 -10.55 6.36
C ASP A 50 7.23 -9.93 4.99
N LEU A 51 6.20 -9.71 4.18
CA LEU A 51 6.37 -9.11 2.85
C LEU A 51 6.87 -7.66 2.92
N PHE A 52 6.52 -6.92 3.97
CA PHE A 52 7.02 -5.59 4.19
C PHE A 52 8.54 -5.59 4.45
N GLN A 53 9.03 -6.45 5.34
CA GLN A 53 10.45 -6.61 5.60
C GLN A 53 11.20 -7.05 4.34
N GLU A 54 10.71 -8.08 3.66
CA GLU A 54 11.31 -8.55 2.41
C GLU A 54 11.33 -7.47 1.32
N THR A 55 10.27 -6.63 1.26
CA THR A 55 10.20 -5.50 0.32
C THR A 55 11.34 -4.52 0.56
N PHE A 56 11.59 -4.13 1.83
CA PHE A 56 12.68 -3.21 2.13
C PHE A 56 14.05 -3.82 1.90
N ILE A 57 14.25 -5.11 2.21
CA ILE A 57 15.49 -5.82 1.86
C ILE A 57 15.73 -5.75 0.34
N LYS A 58 14.69 -5.96 -0.47
CA LYS A 58 14.79 -5.91 -1.93
C LYS A 58 15.04 -4.49 -2.44
N ILE A 59 14.39 -3.47 -1.84
CA ILE A 59 14.63 -2.06 -2.12
C ILE A 59 16.10 -1.72 -1.88
N ILE A 60 16.62 -2.00 -0.68
CA ILE A 60 18.01 -1.73 -0.28
C ILE A 60 18.99 -2.40 -1.24
N ARG A 61 18.77 -3.68 -1.53
CA ARG A 61 19.61 -4.44 -2.47
C ARG A 61 19.61 -3.83 -3.87
N ASN A 62 18.47 -3.36 -4.35
CA ASN A 62 18.36 -2.74 -5.66
C ASN A 62 19.01 -1.35 -5.71
N LEU A 63 18.89 -0.54 -4.66
CA LEU A 63 19.57 0.75 -4.54
C LEU A 63 21.09 0.56 -4.55
N LYS A 64 21.63 -0.38 -3.73
CA LYS A 64 23.07 -0.68 -3.68
C LYS A 64 23.63 -1.24 -5.01
N LYS A 65 22.79 -1.90 -5.81
CA LYS A 65 23.18 -2.43 -7.13
C LYS A 65 22.97 -1.44 -8.29
N GLY A 66 22.55 -0.21 -8.01
CA GLY A 66 22.26 0.78 -9.05
C GLY A 66 21.09 0.40 -9.98
N LYS A 67 20.18 -0.49 -9.53
CA LYS A 67 19.02 -0.93 -10.34
C LYS A 67 17.81 0.01 -10.25
N TYR A 68 17.93 1.07 -9.48
CA TYR A 68 16.91 2.10 -9.40
C TYR A 68 17.31 3.25 -10.34
N ASN A 69 16.44 3.54 -11.29
CA ASN A 69 16.60 4.74 -12.13
C ASN A 69 15.95 5.93 -11.42
N GLU A 70 16.77 6.92 -11.07
CA GLU A 70 16.34 8.07 -10.29
C GLU A 70 15.57 9.09 -11.17
N GLU A 71 14.25 8.92 -11.22
CA GLU A 71 13.32 9.82 -11.92
C GLU A 71 12.43 10.61 -10.93
N GLY A 72 12.81 10.70 -9.66
CA GLY A 72 11.99 11.33 -8.62
C GLY A 72 10.75 10.51 -8.22
N LYS A 73 10.69 9.23 -8.57
CA LYS A 73 9.53 8.34 -8.39
C LYS A 73 9.81 7.18 -7.43
N PHE A 74 10.47 7.46 -6.31
CA PHE A 74 10.84 6.42 -5.33
C PHE A 74 9.63 5.62 -4.84
N LEU A 75 8.56 6.29 -4.39
CA LEU A 75 7.38 5.59 -3.87
C LEU A 75 6.68 4.72 -4.91
N PRO A 76 6.35 5.19 -6.13
CA PRO A 76 5.80 4.33 -7.19
C PRO A 76 6.66 3.10 -7.47
N TRP A 77 7.98 3.25 -7.50
CA TRP A 77 8.91 2.15 -7.71
C TRP A 77 8.90 1.15 -6.53
N ALA A 78 8.91 1.63 -5.28
CA ALA A 78 8.83 0.79 -4.08
C ALA A 78 7.51 0.02 -4.02
N ILE A 79 6.38 0.67 -4.34
CA ILE A 79 5.06 0.04 -4.40
C ILE A 79 5.01 -1.05 -5.49
N ARG A 80 5.67 -0.82 -6.64
CA ARG A 80 5.78 -1.85 -7.68
C ARG A 80 6.49 -3.11 -7.17
N ILE A 81 7.55 -2.94 -6.38
CA ILE A 81 8.25 -4.06 -5.73
C ILE A 81 7.32 -4.78 -4.75
N ALA A 82 6.68 -4.03 -3.84
CA ALA A 82 5.78 -4.57 -2.82
C ALA A 82 4.61 -5.37 -3.44
N ARG A 83 3.93 -4.79 -4.44
CA ARG A 83 2.84 -5.46 -5.16
C ARG A 83 3.30 -6.76 -5.83
N ASN A 84 4.43 -6.73 -6.53
CA ASN A 84 4.94 -7.92 -7.21
C ASN A 84 5.25 -9.04 -6.21
N MET A 85 5.81 -8.70 -5.05
CA MET A 85 6.06 -9.68 -3.98
C MET A 85 4.75 -10.27 -3.42
N ALA A 86 3.72 -9.44 -3.20
CA ALA A 86 2.40 -9.90 -2.77
C ALA A 86 1.76 -10.85 -3.81
N ILE A 87 1.85 -10.53 -5.10
CA ILE A 87 1.35 -11.41 -6.18
C ILE A 87 2.13 -12.72 -6.23
N ASP A 88 3.46 -12.66 -6.11
CA ASP A 88 4.30 -13.86 -6.12
C ASP A 88 4.01 -14.76 -4.92
N TYR A 89 3.70 -14.19 -3.75
CA TYR A 89 3.21 -14.93 -2.59
C TYR A 89 1.93 -15.71 -2.92
N PHE A 90 0.91 -15.08 -3.50
CA PHE A 90 -0.32 -15.78 -3.89
C PHE A 90 -0.09 -16.86 -4.96
N ARG A 91 0.80 -16.59 -5.92
CA ARG A 91 1.16 -17.58 -6.94
C ARG A 91 1.82 -18.82 -6.31
N LYS A 92 2.73 -18.62 -5.34
CA LYS A 92 3.35 -19.73 -4.59
C LYS A 92 2.29 -20.47 -3.77
N LYS A 93 1.45 -19.77 -3.01
CA LYS A 93 0.37 -20.37 -2.21
C LYS A 93 -0.58 -21.20 -3.06
N LYS A 94 -0.95 -20.74 -4.26
CA LYS A 94 -1.82 -21.47 -5.19
C LYS A 94 -1.17 -22.75 -5.76
N ARG A 95 0.16 -22.79 -5.84
CA ARG A 95 0.92 -23.95 -6.33
C ARG A 95 1.18 -25.00 -5.24
N MET A 96 1.14 -24.63 -3.97
CA MET A 96 1.27 -25.54 -2.85
C MET A 96 -0.13 -25.97 -2.40
N PRO A 97 -0.51 -27.26 -2.46
CA PRO A 97 -1.76 -27.73 -1.91
C PRO A 97 -1.69 -27.55 -0.39
N THR A 98 -2.39 -26.56 0.13
CA THR A 98 -2.49 -26.32 1.57
C THR A 98 -3.81 -26.89 2.06
N VAL A 99 -3.76 -27.72 3.09
CA VAL A 99 -4.93 -28.08 3.91
C VAL A 99 -5.42 -26.78 4.54
N THR A 100 -6.58 -26.30 4.08
CA THR A 100 -7.22 -25.09 4.58
C THR A 100 -7.89 -25.38 5.91
N ASN A 101 -7.37 -24.79 6.99
CA ASN A 101 -8.20 -24.53 8.16
C ASN A 101 -8.89 -23.18 7.93
N SER A 102 -10.22 -23.23 7.84
CA SER A 102 -11.12 -22.10 7.70
C SER A 102 -11.37 -21.49 9.07
N ASP A 103 -10.65 -20.45 9.45
CA ASP A 103 -11.11 -19.52 10.47
C ASP A 103 -10.69 -18.11 10.07
N GLY A 104 -11.67 -17.41 9.46
CA GLY A 104 -11.56 -16.00 9.10
C GLY A 104 -11.76 -15.12 10.32
N GLU A 105 -10.80 -15.03 11.20
CA GLU A 105 -10.79 -13.99 12.25
C GLU A 105 -10.38 -12.64 11.66
N ASP A 106 -11.17 -11.63 12.02
CA ASP A 106 -11.02 -10.22 11.65
C ASP A 106 -9.75 -9.63 12.26
N VAL A 107 -8.62 -9.76 11.55
CA VAL A 107 -7.26 -9.40 12.00
C VAL A 107 -7.05 -7.88 12.09
N PHE A 108 -7.99 -7.08 11.57
CA PHE A 108 -7.89 -5.61 11.54
C PHE A 108 -7.97 -4.93 12.92
N ARG A 109 -8.31 -5.68 13.98
CA ARG A 109 -8.54 -5.15 15.33
C ARG A 109 -7.26 -4.90 16.15
N LYS A 110 -6.07 -5.28 15.67
CA LYS A 110 -4.83 -5.28 16.46
C LYS A 110 -3.73 -4.31 16.04
N ILE A 111 -3.90 -3.53 14.98
CA ILE A 111 -2.85 -2.58 14.59
C ILE A 111 -3.09 -1.23 15.26
N LYS A 112 -2.67 -1.11 16.51
CA LYS A 112 -2.51 0.19 17.19
C LYS A 112 -1.15 0.77 16.81
N ILE A 113 -1.12 1.71 15.89
CA ILE A 113 0.02 2.61 15.74
C ILE A 113 -0.13 3.68 16.82
N ALA A 114 0.83 3.74 17.72
CA ALA A 114 0.85 4.71 18.81
C ALA A 114 1.06 6.13 18.27
N VAL A 115 0.08 7.01 18.44
CA VAL A 115 0.19 8.46 18.29
C VAL A 115 -0.68 9.11 19.35
N ASP A 116 -0.11 10.10 20.06
CA ASP A 116 -0.72 10.84 21.15
C ASP A 116 -1.93 11.68 20.72
N ASN A 117 -3.06 11.44 21.32
CA ASN A 117 -4.26 12.23 21.65
C ASN A 117 -5.52 11.33 21.60
N ARG A 118 -6.05 10.96 22.78
CA ARG A 118 -6.99 9.83 22.87
C ARG A 118 -8.34 10.03 22.17
N GLU A 119 -8.96 11.19 22.19
CA GLU A 119 -10.32 11.35 21.64
C GLU A 119 -10.34 11.59 20.12
N GLU A 120 -9.49 12.46 19.59
CA GLU A 120 -9.36 12.64 18.14
C GLU A 120 -8.80 11.39 17.45
N GLN A 121 -8.04 10.60 18.17
CA GLN A 121 -7.46 9.34 17.74
C GLN A 121 -8.50 8.25 17.58
N ILE A 122 -9.45 8.11 18.52
CA ILE A 122 -10.51 7.10 18.46
C ILE A 122 -11.40 7.37 17.23
N ILE A 123 -11.85 8.61 17.03
CA ILE A 123 -12.71 9.00 15.90
C ILE A 123 -11.97 8.84 14.57
N ARG A 124 -10.67 9.14 14.52
CA ARG A 124 -9.85 8.97 13.31
C ARG A 124 -9.65 7.50 12.98
N THR A 125 -9.37 6.67 13.98
CA THR A 125 -9.19 5.23 13.82
C THR A 125 -10.47 4.56 13.33
N GLU A 126 -11.63 4.89 13.87
CA GLU A 126 -12.92 4.35 13.44
C GLU A 126 -13.25 4.72 11.99
N LYS A 127 -13.00 5.98 11.58
CA LYS A 127 -13.18 6.40 10.18
C LYS A 127 -12.22 5.70 9.23
N GLU A 128 -10.96 5.53 9.61
CA GLU A 128 -9.96 4.81 8.81
C GLU A 128 -10.32 3.34 8.67
N ASP A 129 -10.80 2.71 9.76
CA ASP A 129 -11.23 1.30 9.74
C ASP A 129 -12.49 1.11 8.90
N MET A 130 -13.44 2.06 8.97
CA MET A 130 -14.61 2.07 8.08
C MET A 130 -14.20 2.14 6.60
N VAL A 131 -13.31 3.07 6.25
CA VAL A 131 -12.80 3.20 4.87
C VAL A 131 -12.09 1.93 4.42
N ARG A 132 -11.25 1.33 5.26
CA ARG A 132 -10.58 0.07 4.97
C ARG A 132 -11.57 -1.07 4.75
N ALA A 133 -12.60 -1.17 5.59
CA ALA A 133 -13.65 -2.17 5.45
C ALA A 133 -14.40 -2.02 4.12
N VAL A 134 -14.71 -0.77 3.71
CA VAL A 134 -15.34 -0.49 2.42
C VAL A 134 -14.41 -0.84 1.25
N ILE A 135 -13.11 -0.50 1.33
CA ILE A 135 -12.13 -0.87 0.30
C ILE A 135 -12.06 -2.40 0.14
N ASN A 136 -12.10 -3.15 1.25
CA ASN A 136 -12.05 -4.61 1.21
C ASN A 136 -13.27 -5.28 0.57
N LYS A 137 -14.42 -4.61 0.58
CA LYS A 137 -15.67 -5.07 -0.09
C LYS A 137 -15.69 -4.79 -1.59
N LEU A 138 -14.78 -3.97 -2.11
CA LEU A 138 -14.70 -3.71 -3.55
C LEU A 138 -14.29 -4.97 -4.33
N PRO A 139 -14.80 -5.15 -5.57
CA PRO A 139 -14.24 -6.10 -6.52
C PRO A 139 -12.74 -5.94 -6.66
N GLU A 140 -12.01 -7.03 -6.85
CA GLU A 140 -10.54 -7.05 -6.77
C GLU A 140 -9.88 -6.06 -7.74
N GLU A 141 -10.36 -5.98 -8.99
CA GLU A 141 -9.80 -5.09 -10.00
C GLU A 141 -10.02 -3.62 -9.65
N GLN A 142 -11.16 -3.28 -9.06
CA GLN A 142 -11.47 -1.91 -8.62
C GLN A 142 -10.62 -1.54 -7.41
N ARG A 143 -10.53 -2.44 -6.43
CA ARG A 143 -9.69 -2.28 -5.24
C ARG A 143 -8.23 -2.10 -5.61
N GLN A 144 -7.71 -2.91 -6.53
CA GLN A 144 -6.32 -2.83 -6.97
C GLN A 144 -6.00 -1.46 -7.58
N VAL A 145 -6.82 -0.94 -8.48
CA VAL A 145 -6.60 0.38 -9.09
C VAL A 145 -6.67 1.48 -8.04
N LEU A 146 -7.63 1.42 -7.11
CA LEU A 146 -7.74 2.38 -6.02
C LEU A 146 -6.48 2.40 -5.14
N ILE A 147 -6.02 1.23 -4.70
CA ILE A 147 -4.82 1.10 -3.86
C ILE A 147 -3.60 1.67 -4.56
N LEU A 148 -3.36 1.28 -5.80
CA LEU A 148 -2.20 1.73 -6.57
C LEU A 148 -2.23 3.24 -6.82
N ARG A 149 -3.41 3.81 -7.08
CA ARG A 149 -3.55 5.25 -7.31
C ARG A 149 -3.41 6.07 -6.03
N HIS A 150 -4.11 5.66 -4.96
CA HIS A 150 -4.20 6.45 -3.73
C HIS A 150 -2.98 6.27 -2.82
N TYR A 151 -2.57 5.03 -2.56
CA TYR A 151 -1.45 4.73 -1.67
C TYR A 151 -0.11 4.67 -2.43
N GLY A 152 -0.13 4.19 -3.67
CA GLY A 152 1.08 4.02 -4.48
C GLY A 152 1.51 5.27 -5.24
N ASP A 153 0.62 6.26 -5.35
CA ASP A 153 0.84 7.49 -6.13
C ASP A 153 1.18 7.25 -7.61
N LEU A 154 0.71 6.10 -8.14
CA LEU A 154 0.94 5.74 -9.53
C LEU A 154 0.01 6.52 -10.47
N SER A 155 0.52 6.89 -11.64
CA SER A 155 -0.29 7.39 -12.75
C SER A 155 -1.17 6.28 -13.35
N PHE A 156 -2.26 6.62 -14.03
CA PHE A 156 -3.09 5.62 -14.72
C PHE A 156 -2.35 4.86 -15.80
N LYS A 157 -1.33 5.48 -16.43
CA LYS A 157 -0.44 4.81 -17.36
C LYS A 157 0.35 3.70 -16.66
N GLU A 158 1.00 3.99 -15.53
CA GLU A 158 1.74 3.02 -14.75
C GLU A 158 0.83 1.91 -14.21
N ILE A 159 -0.38 2.25 -13.76
CA ILE A 159 -1.38 1.27 -13.30
C ILE A 159 -1.80 0.37 -14.46
N SER A 160 -2.04 0.90 -15.66
CA SER A 160 -2.42 0.13 -16.84
C SER A 160 -1.34 -0.87 -17.24
N GLU A 161 -0.08 -0.45 -17.23
CA GLU A 161 1.08 -1.31 -17.49
C GLU A 161 1.21 -2.41 -16.42
N MET A 162 1.06 -2.05 -15.13
CA MET A 162 1.17 -3.01 -14.01
C MET A 162 0.04 -4.03 -13.95
N THR A 163 -1.16 -3.65 -14.39
CA THR A 163 -2.36 -4.50 -14.35
C THR A 163 -2.69 -5.14 -15.68
N ASN A 164 -1.88 -4.85 -16.71
CA ASN A 164 -2.03 -5.37 -18.08
C ASN A 164 -3.41 -5.09 -18.69
N VAL A 165 -3.88 -3.84 -18.54
CA VAL A 165 -5.14 -3.35 -19.10
C VAL A 165 -4.92 -2.03 -19.83
N SER A 166 -5.91 -1.54 -20.58
CA SER A 166 -5.83 -0.20 -21.19
C SER A 166 -5.94 0.90 -20.12
N ILE A 167 -5.42 2.10 -20.41
CA ILE A 167 -5.56 3.28 -19.53
C ILE A 167 -7.05 3.58 -19.31
N ASN A 168 -7.88 3.48 -20.33
CA ASN A 168 -9.33 3.69 -20.23
C ASN A 168 -9.99 2.67 -19.30
N THR A 169 -9.55 1.41 -19.34
CA THR A 169 -10.01 0.37 -18.40
C THR A 169 -9.61 0.71 -16.97
N ALA A 170 -8.38 1.17 -16.74
CA ALA A 170 -7.94 1.58 -15.41
C ALA A 170 -8.74 2.79 -14.88
N LEU A 171 -9.00 3.79 -15.72
CA LEU A 171 -9.87 4.93 -15.40
C LEU A 171 -11.29 4.50 -15.08
N GLY A 172 -11.88 3.60 -15.88
CA GLY A 172 -13.21 3.04 -15.65
C GLY A 172 -13.28 2.30 -14.31
N ARG A 173 -12.31 1.43 -14.02
CA ARG A 173 -12.22 0.71 -12.73
C ARG A 173 -12.15 1.68 -11.55
N MET A 174 -11.37 2.76 -11.65
CA MET A 174 -11.32 3.79 -10.60
C MET A 174 -12.65 4.49 -10.41
N ARG A 175 -13.31 4.89 -11.50
CA ARG A 175 -14.65 5.51 -11.44
C ARG A 175 -15.67 4.59 -10.75
N TYR A 176 -15.69 3.31 -11.11
CA TYR A 176 -16.59 2.34 -10.49
C TYR A 176 -16.22 2.09 -9.03
N ALA A 177 -14.93 2.03 -8.68
CA ALA A 177 -14.49 1.92 -7.30
C ALA A 177 -15.04 3.05 -6.43
N LEU A 178 -14.88 4.31 -6.86
CA LEU A 178 -15.37 5.48 -6.13
C LEU A 178 -16.90 5.49 -6.01
N ASN A 179 -17.63 5.13 -7.07
CA ASN A 179 -19.09 5.03 -7.03
C ASN A 179 -19.56 3.94 -6.06
N ASN A 180 -18.92 2.77 -6.06
CA ASN A 180 -19.26 1.68 -5.16
C ASN A 180 -18.94 2.05 -3.70
N MET A 181 -17.79 2.69 -3.46
CA MET A 181 -17.45 3.19 -2.12
C MET A 181 -18.50 4.18 -1.60
N ARG A 182 -18.90 5.15 -2.43
CA ARG A 182 -19.92 6.13 -2.03
C ARG A 182 -21.22 5.44 -1.64
N LYS A 183 -21.73 4.52 -2.45
CA LYS A 183 -22.95 3.77 -2.14
C LYS A 183 -22.83 2.99 -0.83
N MET A 184 -21.71 2.30 -0.60
CA MET A 184 -21.50 1.54 0.64
C MET A 184 -21.41 2.45 1.87
N MET A 185 -20.80 3.62 1.75
CA MET A 185 -20.68 4.59 2.86
C MET A 185 -22.06 5.22 3.18
N GLU A 186 -22.87 5.58 2.18
CA GLU A 186 -24.22 6.07 2.36
C GLU A 186 -25.10 5.06 3.11
N HIS A 187 -25.05 3.78 2.73
CA HIS A 187 -25.77 2.71 3.44
C HIS A 187 -25.30 2.51 4.89
N THR A 188 -24.01 2.70 5.15
CA THR A 188 -23.46 2.56 6.52
C THR A 188 -23.91 3.73 7.41
N SER A 189 -23.99 4.95 6.87
CA SER A 189 -24.43 6.14 7.61
C SER A 189 -25.93 6.09 7.94
N ILE A 190 -26.77 5.47 7.09
CA ILE A 190 -28.21 5.32 7.32
C ILE A 190 -28.49 4.29 8.42
N ASN A 191 -27.65 3.25 8.56
CA ASN A 191 -27.79 2.20 9.57
C ASN A 191 -27.19 2.56 10.93
N ALA A 192 -26.53 3.72 11.05
CA ALA A 192 -25.92 4.23 12.28
C ALA A 192 -26.78 5.34 12.96
N MET A 193 -27.95 5.67 12.41
CA MET A 193 -28.98 6.51 12.99
C MET A 193 -30.12 5.64 13.56
#